data_b2cd8e995f571cbe80f7aefc5bd1ee8e
#
_entry.id   b2cd8e995f571cbe80f7aefc5bd1ee8e
#
_cell.length_a   1.000
_cell.length_b   1.000
_cell.length_c   1.000
_cell.angle_alpha   90.00
_cell.angle_beta   90.00
_cell.angle_gamma   90.00
#
_symmetry.space_group_name_H-M   'P 1'
#
loop_
_entity.id
_entity.type
_entity.pdbx_description
1 polymer ?
#
loop_
_entity_poly.entity_id
_entity_poly.type
_entity_poly.pdbx_seq_one_letter_code
_entity_poly.pdbx_strand_id
1 'polypeptide(L)'
;MLAHLSVNNFAIVKSLQLELSKGMTTITGETGAGKSIAIDALGLCLGGRADAGMVRQGEEKTEVSAAFLLDNNLHATRWLEDNDLLDGTECILRRIITKEGRSRAFINGSPVPLSQLKSLGQLLINIHGQHAHHQLMKSEYQMAMLDQYAGHLNLLKSTRSAYQHWRQADNNLKQLKENSQQNQAQKQLLEYQIKELNELSLGEEEFAELEQEHKRLSNSGELAATCQQALELIYEGEEVNALGILQSANHSLIQLAELDEKLAELPNMLADAMIQLEETKNELRSYLDGIDVDPGRMAYVEERFSKVMSMARKHHVMPDELYQHHQDLLAQIEALDCSDERLDELAQEVEQKYKSFLTQAEKLHKSRSRYAKELNKLITQSMHELSMEKAVFSIEVNNENTHPSPLGMDSVCFLVSTNPGQPLQPIAKVASGGELSRISLAIQVITAQKVDTPSLIFDEVDVGISGPTAAVVGKMLRKLGESTQVMCVTHLPQVAGCGHQQMFVAKHTKGGQTETQMRALDEEQRVAELARLLGGSQITDSTLANAKELLIAA
;
A
#
# COMPACT_ATOMS: atom_id res chain seq x y z
N MET A 1 -0.92 34.29 -11.84
CA MET A 1 -0.31 35.11 -10.78
C MET A 1 -1.35 35.45 -9.71
N LEU A 2 -0.93 35.73 -8.46
CA LEU A 2 -1.83 36.22 -7.40
C LEU A 2 -2.22 37.67 -7.71
N ALA A 3 -3.51 37.90 -7.95
CA ALA A 3 -4.02 39.24 -8.28
C ALA A 3 -4.58 39.96 -7.06
N HIS A 4 -5.33 39.23 -6.23
CA HIS A 4 -5.99 39.82 -5.07
C HIS A 4 -5.94 38.88 -3.87
N LEU A 5 -5.70 39.44 -2.67
CA LEU A 5 -5.77 38.74 -1.40
C LEU A 5 -6.71 39.51 -0.46
N SER A 6 -7.75 38.85 0.03
CA SER A 6 -8.68 39.37 1.02
C SER A 6 -8.61 38.54 2.31
N VAL A 7 -8.41 39.19 3.42
CA VAL A 7 -8.31 38.58 4.74
C VAL A 7 -9.25 39.28 5.69
N ASN A 8 -10.18 38.55 6.31
CA ASN A 8 -11.13 39.06 7.25
C ASN A 8 -11.07 38.32 8.59
N ASN A 9 -10.97 39.05 9.68
CA ASN A 9 -10.97 38.56 11.07
C ASN A 9 -9.91 37.51 11.36
N PHE A 10 -8.69 37.72 10.84
CA PHE A 10 -7.55 36.79 10.98
C PHE A 10 -6.52 37.35 11.97
N ALA A 11 -6.28 36.63 13.05
CA ALA A 11 -5.35 37.03 14.12
C ALA A 11 -5.59 38.47 14.57
N ILE A 12 -4.67 39.41 14.32
CA ILE A 12 -4.82 40.84 14.66
C ILE A 12 -5.41 41.69 13.52
N VAL A 13 -5.66 41.10 12.36
CA VAL A 13 -6.20 41.76 11.17
C VAL A 13 -7.74 41.70 11.22
N LYS A 14 -8.41 42.83 11.15
CA LYS A 14 -9.88 42.91 11.02
C LYS A 14 -10.30 42.75 9.56
N SER A 15 -9.71 43.54 8.68
CA SER A 15 -9.90 43.44 7.23
C SER A 15 -8.66 43.92 6.52
N LEU A 16 -8.21 43.14 5.55
CA LEU A 16 -7.07 43.44 4.68
C LEU A 16 -7.44 43.10 3.26
N GLN A 17 -7.24 44.04 2.34
CA GLN A 17 -7.38 43.83 0.90
C GLN A 17 -6.12 44.28 0.23
N LEU A 18 -5.53 43.39 -0.58
CA LEU A 18 -4.30 43.63 -1.29
C LEU A 18 -4.51 43.36 -2.78
N GLU A 19 -4.18 44.35 -3.59
CA GLU A 19 -4.04 44.22 -5.03
C GLU A 19 -2.55 44.05 -5.35
N LEU A 20 -2.23 43.03 -6.10
CA LEU A 20 -0.86 42.63 -6.42
C LEU A 20 -0.66 42.62 -7.92
N SER A 21 0.48 43.11 -8.37
CA SER A 21 0.84 43.19 -9.78
C SER A 21 2.04 42.29 -10.11
N LYS A 22 2.39 42.21 -11.39
CA LYS A 22 3.59 41.53 -11.86
C LYS A 22 4.86 42.22 -11.32
N GLY A 23 5.95 41.49 -11.26
CA GLY A 23 7.19 41.99 -10.75
C GLY A 23 7.47 41.63 -9.30
N MET A 24 8.45 42.32 -8.71
CA MET A 24 8.81 42.12 -7.31
C MET A 24 8.08 43.15 -6.43
N THR A 25 7.26 42.67 -5.51
CA THR A 25 6.61 43.46 -4.44
C THR A 25 7.35 43.25 -3.12
N THR A 26 7.89 44.32 -2.54
CA THR A 26 8.51 44.26 -1.21
C THR A 26 7.53 44.71 -0.15
N ILE A 27 7.53 43.99 0.99
CA ILE A 27 6.67 44.27 2.15
C ILE A 27 7.58 44.71 3.30
N THR A 28 7.45 45.98 3.69
CA THR A 28 8.17 46.56 4.82
C THR A 28 7.22 46.98 5.93
N GLY A 29 7.73 47.36 7.08
CA GLY A 29 6.91 47.81 8.21
C GLY A 29 7.58 47.61 9.55
N GLU A 30 6.89 47.96 10.62
CA GLU A 30 7.38 47.85 11.98
C GLU A 30 7.60 46.41 12.41
N THR A 31 8.56 46.19 13.33
CA THR A 31 8.82 44.84 13.89
C THR A 31 7.59 44.40 14.69
N GLY A 32 7.09 43.19 14.45
CA GLY A 32 5.89 42.67 15.09
C GLY A 32 4.57 43.29 14.56
N ALA A 33 4.59 44.10 13.49
CA ALA A 33 3.39 44.65 12.85
C ALA A 33 2.55 43.64 12.09
N GLY A 34 3.01 42.37 12.03
CA GLY A 34 2.30 41.31 11.32
C GLY A 34 2.62 41.29 9.84
N LYS A 35 3.87 41.58 9.44
CA LYS A 35 4.34 41.44 8.05
C LYS A 35 4.07 40.06 7.50
N SER A 36 4.33 39.01 8.27
CA SER A 36 4.09 37.61 7.87
C SER A 36 2.60 37.21 7.90
N ILE A 37 1.70 38.03 8.51
CA ILE A 37 0.28 37.68 8.60
C ILE A 37 -0.36 37.51 7.22
N ALA A 38 0.01 38.32 6.23
CA ALA A 38 -0.48 38.16 4.86
C ALA A 38 -0.03 36.83 4.26
N ILE A 39 1.22 36.43 4.55
CA ILE A 39 1.79 35.15 4.11
C ILE A 39 1.14 33.96 4.84
N ASP A 40 0.91 34.09 6.16
CA ASP A 40 0.24 33.08 6.95
C ASP A 40 -1.21 32.86 6.50
N ALA A 41 -1.94 33.95 6.25
CA ALA A 41 -3.28 33.93 5.71
C ALA A 41 -3.33 33.26 4.33
N LEU A 42 -2.38 33.61 3.45
CA LEU A 42 -2.26 32.99 2.14
C LEU A 42 -1.91 31.50 2.26
N GLY A 43 -0.95 31.14 3.12
CA GLY A 43 -0.61 29.74 3.41
C GLY A 43 -1.82 28.92 3.86
N LEU A 44 -2.69 29.55 4.65
CA LEU A 44 -3.97 28.95 5.07
C LEU A 44 -4.90 28.72 3.86
N CYS A 45 -4.99 29.72 2.96
CA CYS A 45 -5.79 29.64 1.74
C CYS A 45 -5.28 28.55 0.78
N LEU A 46 -4.00 28.24 0.83
CA LEU A 46 -3.34 27.19 0.03
C LEU A 46 -3.43 25.79 0.68
N GLY A 47 -4.22 25.60 1.72
CA GLY A 47 -4.40 24.30 2.34
C GLY A 47 -3.52 24.04 3.56
N GLY A 48 -2.90 25.06 4.14
CA GLY A 48 -2.14 24.98 5.39
C GLY A 48 -3.01 24.49 6.57
N ARG A 49 -2.35 24.07 7.65
CA ARG A 49 -3.06 23.63 8.88
C ARG A 49 -3.81 24.81 9.50
N ALA A 50 -5.08 24.60 9.80
CA ALA A 50 -5.93 25.58 10.45
C ALA A 50 -5.94 25.37 11.97
N ASP A 51 -5.95 26.46 12.74
CA ASP A 51 -6.09 26.47 14.18
C ASP A 51 -7.18 27.50 14.59
N ALA A 52 -7.95 27.16 15.62
CA ALA A 52 -8.99 28.07 16.16
C ALA A 52 -8.41 29.41 16.65
N GLY A 53 -7.17 29.43 17.14
CA GLY A 53 -6.44 30.62 17.54
C GLY A 53 -6.14 31.61 16.41
N MET A 54 -6.33 31.22 15.16
CA MET A 54 -6.19 32.09 13.97
C MET A 54 -7.42 33.03 13.81
N VAL A 55 -8.56 32.71 14.45
CA VAL A 55 -9.73 33.58 14.43
C VAL A 55 -9.50 34.78 15.36
N ARG A 56 -9.76 35.99 14.85
CA ARG A 56 -9.61 37.22 15.64
C ARG A 56 -10.44 37.14 16.93
N GLN A 57 -9.85 37.55 18.03
CA GLN A 57 -10.51 37.54 19.32
C GLN A 57 -11.82 38.37 19.29
N GLY A 58 -12.91 37.77 19.71
CA GLY A 58 -14.24 38.38 19.69
C GLY A 58 -15.07 38.11 18.42
N GLU A 59 -14.47 37.47 17.41
CA GLU A 59 -15.13 37.13 16.14
C GLU A 59 -15.52 35.64 16.08
N GLU A 60 -16.57 35.31 15.33
CA GLU A 60 -17.09 33.93 15.18
C GLU A 60 -16.34 33.13 14.15
N LYS A 61 -15.77 33.80 13.14
CA LYS A 61 -15.05 33.15 12.01
C LYS A 61 -14.00 34.07 11.42
N THR A 62 -13.01 33.46 10.81
CA THR A 62 -12.09 34.11 9.88
C THR A 62 -12.35 33.63 8.46
N GLU A 63 -12.15 34.51 7.50
CA GLU A 63 -12.28 34.20 6.07
C GLU A 63 -11.08 34.77 5.31
N VAL A 64 -10.43 33.89 4.51
CA VAL A 64 -9.33 34.27 3.62
C VAL A 64 -9.69 33.88 2.20
N SER A 65 -9.52 34.80 1.26
CA SER A 65 -9.75 34.57 -0.16
C SER A 65 -8.59 35.10 -0.98
N ALA A 66 -8.11 34.31 -1.93
CA ALA A 66 -7.04 34.63 -2.85
C ALA A 66 -7.48 34.40 -4.29
N ALA A 67 -7.40 35.42 -5.13
CA ALA A 67 -7.72 35.33 -6.55
C ALA A 67 -6.44 35.28 -7.40
N PHE A 68 -6.38 34.29 -8.28
CA PHE A 68 -5.23 34.04 -9.15
C PHE A 68 -5.66 34.17 -10.61
N LEU A 69 -4.89 34.93 -11.39
CA LEU A 69 -4.98 34.92 -12.84
C LEU A 69 -4.26 33.70 -13.39
N LEU A 70 -4.96 32.93 -14.22
CA LEU A 70 -4.45 31.67 -14.77
C LEU A 70 -3.64 31.85 -16.06
N ASP A 71 -3.48 33.08 -16.54
CA ASP A 71 -2.71 33.41 -17.74
C ASP A 71 -1.38 32.65 -17.74
N ASN A 72 -1.13 31.84 -18.76
CA ASN A 72 0.07 31.02 -18.94
C ASN A 72 0.31 29.90 -17.90
N ASN A 73 -0.62 29.59 -16.99
CA ASN A 73 -0.50 28.45 -16.08
C ASN A 73 -1.29 27.22 -16.57
N LEU A 74 -0.76 26.57 -17.61
CA LEU A 74 -1.39 25.39 -18.23
C LEU A 74 -1.60 24.23 -17.24
N HIS A 75 -0.75 24.10 -16.24
CA HIS A 75 -0.87 23.01 -15.25
C HIS A 75 -2.04 23.22 -14.31
N ALA A 76 -2.25 24.44 -13.81
CA ALA A 76 -3.40 24.76 -12.96
C ALA A 76 -4.71 24.72 -13.76
N THR A 77 -4.72 25.21 -15.00
CA THR A 77 -5.89 25.17 -15.87
C THR A 77 -6.33 23.74 -16.12
N ARG A 78 -5.44 22.85 -16.54
CA ARG A 78 -5.76 21.42 -16.73
C ARG A 78 -6.25 20.76 -15.46
N TRP A 79 -5.60 21.06 -14.33
CA TRP A 79 -6.04 20.49 -13.05
C TRP A 79 -7.47 20.91 -12.70
N LEU A 80 -7.85 22.17 -12.97
CA LEU A 80 -9.21 22.69 -12.78
C LEU A 80 -10.21 22.05 -13.75
N GLU A 81 -9.83 21.83 -15.01
CA GLU A 81 -10.63 21.10 -16.01
C GLU A 81 -10.87 19.65 -15.57
N ASP A 82 -9.81 18.93 -15.21
CA ASP A 82 -9.88 17.52 -14.80
C ASP A 82 -10.74 17.29 -13.54
N ASN A 83 -11.01 18.36 -12.75
CA ASN A 83 -11.82 18.30 -11.53
C ASN A 83 -13.17 19.04 -11.66
N ASP A 84 -13.57 19.47 -12.87
CA ASP A 84 -14.80 20.23 -13.13
C ASP A 84 -14.93 21.52 -12.30
N LEU A 85 -13.80 22.21 -12.05
CA LEU A 85 -13.72 23.42 -11.20
C LEU A 85 -13.26 24.65 -11.98
N LEU A 86 -13.04 24.58 -13.29
CA LEU A 86 -12.62 25.73 -14.10
C LEU A 86 -13.77 26.72 -14.24
N ASP A 87 -13.51 28.01 -13.97
CA ASP A 87 -14.46 29.10 -14.12
C ASP A 87 -13.74 30.33 -14.72
N GLY A 88 -13.70 30.41 -16.02
CA GLY A 88 -13.04 31.49 -16.76
C GLY A 88 -11.52 31.52 -16.63
N THR A 89 -10.93 32.72 -16.60
CA THR A 89 -9.48 32.96 -16.57
C THR A 89 -8.93 33.21 -15.16
N GLU A 90 -9.81 33.23 -14.16
CA GLU A 90 -9.46 33.43 -12.76
C GLU A 90 -9.72 32.16 -11.94
N CYS A 91 -8.95 32.00 -10.88
CA CYS A 91 -9.15 30.97 -9.88
C CYS A 91 -9.21 31.60 -8.50
N ILE A 92 -10.34 31.42 -7.80
CA ILE A 92 -10.54 31.95 -6.46
C ILE A 92 -10.45 30.82 -5.45
N LEU A 93 -9.44 30.86 -4.61
CA LEU A 93 -9.31 29.98 -3.46
C LEU A 93 -9.89 30.70 -2.24
N ARG A 94 -10.74 30.02 -1.46
CA ARG A 94 -11.34 30.59 -0.26
C ARG A 94 -11.32 29.59 0.89
N ARG A 95 -10.96 30.08 2.08
CA ARG A 95 -10.93 29.30 3.31
C ARG A 95 -11.70 30.00 4.41
N ILE A 96 -12.55 29.27 5.13
CA ILE A 96 -13.32 29.76 6.28
C ILE A 96 -12.98 28.87 7.48
N ILE A 97 -12.65 29.48 8.61
CA ILE A 97 -12.40 28.78 9.87
C ILE A 97 -13.29 29.42 10.94
N THR A 98 -13.99 28.59 11.72
CA THR A 98 -14.80 29.05 12.84
C THR A 98 -14.01 28.99 14.15
N LYS A 99 -14.47 29.69 15.16
CA LYS A 99 -13.87 29.69 16.51
C LYS A 99 -13.85 28.31 17.17
N GLU A 100 -14.71 27.37 16.73
CA GLU A 100 -14.71 25.97 17.16
C GLU A 100 -13.67 25.13 16.42
N GLY A 101 -12.88 25.72 15.53
CA GLY A 101 -11.85 25.02 14.74
C GLY A 101 -12.38 24.28 13.50
N ARG A 102 -13.67 24.39 13.16
CA ARG A 102 -14.20 23.84 11.91
C ARG A 102 -13.68 24.62 10.73
N SER A 103 -13.24 23.92 9.70
CA SER A 103 -12.64 24.52 8.51
C SER A 103 -13.35 24.07 7.24
N ARG A 104 -13.64 25.03 6.34
CA ARG A 104 -14.21 24.77 5.01
C ARG A 104 -13.34 25.40 3.95
N ALA A 105 -13.13 24.67 2.85
CA ALA A 105 -12.33 25.09 1.70
C ALA A 105 -13.20 25.18 0.45
N PHE A 106 -12.93 26.17 -0.40
CA PHE A 106 -13.66 26.40 -1.63
C PHE A 106 -12.69 26.75 -2.76
N ILE A 107 -13.00 26.27 -3.97
CA ILE A 107 -12.36 26.64 -5.23
C ILE A 107 -13.49 27.13 -6.16
N ASN A 108 -13.37 28.35 -6.69
CA ASN A 108 -14.36 28.98 -7.56
C ASN A 108 -15.80 28.86 -7.00
N GLY A 109 -15.96 29.07 -5.68
CA GLY A 109 -17.25 28.97 -5.01
C GLY A 109 -17.69 27.54 -4.65
N SER A 110 -17.14 26.50 -5.25
CA SER A 110 -17.47 25.12 -4.97
C SER A 110 -16.74 24.58 -3.72
N PRO A 111 -17.43 23.91 -2.78
CA PRO A 111 -16.79 23.32 -1.62
C PRO A 111 -15.92 22.13 -2.02
N VAL A 112 -14.68 22.07 -1.53
CA VAL A 112 -13.72 21.04 -1.89
C VAL A 112 -13.03 20.45 -0.67
N PRO A 113 -12.51 19.20 -0.75
CA PRO A 113 -11.61 18.62 0.24
C PRO A 113 -10.32 19.44 0.35
N LEU A 114 -9.73 19.45 1.56
CA LEU A 114 -8.47 20.17 1.81
C LEU A 114 -7.30 19.67 0.93
N SER A 115 -7.29 18.40 0.58
CA SER A 115 -6.30 17.78 -0.31
C SER A 115 -6.34 18.40 -1.71
N GLN A 116 -7.52 18.65 -2.28
CA GLN A 116 -7.66 19.32 -3.58
C GLN A 116 -7.18 20.78 -3.52
N LEU A 117 -7.57 21.51 -2.47
CA LEU A 117 -7.08 22.88 -2.27
C LEU A 117 -5.55 22.93 -2.20
N LYS A 118 -4.94 21.98 -1.48
CA LYS A 118 -3.48 21.88 -1.35
C LYS A 118 -2.80 21.53 -2.67
N SER A 119 -3.36 20.60 -3.44
CA SER A 119 -2.82 20.19 -4.73
C SER A 119 -2.84 21.33 -5.75
N LEU A 120 -3.95 22.06 -5.84
CA LEU A 120 -4.05 23.22 -6.71
C LEU A 120 -3.14 24.38 -6.22
N GLY A 121 -3.11 24.62 -4.90
CA GLY A 121 -2.28 25.67 -4.31
C GLY A 121 -0.81 25.55 -4.68
N GLN A 122 -0.27 24.33 -4.74
CA GLN A 122 1.12 24.06 -5.15
C GLN A 122 1.42 24.41 -6.62
N LEU A 123 0.38 24.43 -7.48
CA LEU A 123 0.50 24.82 -8.89
C LEU A 123 0.40 26.35 -9.08
N LEU A 124 -0.16 27.06 -8.11
CA LEU A 124 -0.41 28.51 -8.20
C LEU A 124 0.68 29.35 -7.56
N ILE A 125 1.24 28.90 -6.43
CA ILE A 125 2.18 29.71 -5.66
C ILE A 125 3.12 28.83 -4.83
N ASN A 126 4.37 29.27 -4.68
CA ASN A 126 5.34 28.64 -3.81
C ASN A 126 5.79 29.62 -2.71
N ILE A 127 5.70 29.20 -1.45
CA ILE A 127 6.06 30.00 -0.28
C ILE A 127 7.39 29.49 0.30
N HIS A 128 8.41 30.32 0.24
CA HIS A 128 9.72 30.11 0.83
C HIS A 128 9.78 30.86 2.17
N GLY A 129 9.35 30.21 3.26
CA GLY A 129 9.27 30.82 4.59
C GLY A 129 10.34 30.32 5.56
N GLN A 130 10.23 30.75 6.81
CA GLN A 130 11.17 30.47 7.92
C GLN A 130 11.52 28.99 8.12
N HIS A 131 10.66 28.06 7.73
CA HIS A 131 10.89 26.61 7.86
C HIS A 131 11.54 25.96 6.63
N ALA A 132 11.79 26.72 5.57
CA ALA A 132 12.40 26.16 4.34
C ALA A 132 13.80 25.60 4.58
N HIS A 133 14.59 26.20 5.49
CA HIS A 133 15.93 25.71 5.84
C HIS A 133 15.84 24.31 6.48
N HIS A 134 14.84 24.05 7.34
CA HIS A 134 14.67 22.73 7.98
C HIS A 134 14.26 21.65 6.97
N GLN A 135 13.49 22.03 5.94
CA GLN A 135 13.11 21.09 4.89
C GLN A 135 14.31 20.74 4.00
N LEU A 136 15.18 21.69 3.70
CA LEU A 136 16.41 21.45 2.94
C LEU A 136 17.37 20.45 3.59
N MET A 137 17.24 20.19 4.89
CA MET A 137 18.03 19.18 5.59
C MET A 137 17.56 17.74 5.30
N LYS A 138 16.37 17.56 4.72
CA LYS A 138 15.78 16.24 4.43
C LYS A 138 16.13 15.80 3.02
N SER A 139 16.71 14.61 2.88
CA SER A 139 17.08 14.01 1.59
C SER A 139 15.90 13.89 0.62
N GLU A 140 14.71 13.56 1.13
CA GLU A 140 13.48 13.47 0.33
C GLU A 140 13.10 14.82 -0.31
N TYR A 141 13.25 15.91 0.43
CA TYR A 141 13.00 17.26 -0.07
C TYR A 141 14.05 17.69 -1.10
N GLN A 142 15.33 17.35 -0.86
CA GLN A 142 16.42 17.62 -1.79
C GLN A 142 16.21 16.90 -3.13
N MET A 143 15.78 15.64 -3.08
CA MET A 143 15.43 14.87 -4.28
C MET A 143 14.24 15.48 -5.02
N ALA A 144 13.19 15.88 -4.30
CA ALA A 144 12.03 16.52 -4.90
C ALA A 144 12.38 17.86 -5.58
N MET A 145 13.27 18.66 -4.99
CA MET A 145 13.78 19.90 -5.61
C MET A 145 14.57 19.63 -6.88
N LEU A 146 15.45 18.63 -6.87
CA LEU A 146 16.21 18.23 -8.06
C LEU A 146 15.26 17.75 -9.17
N ASP A 147 14.26 16.93 -8.83
CA ASP A 147 13.27 16.41 -9.78
C ASP A 147 12.39 17.54 -10.35
N GLN A 148 12.02 18.50 -9.53
CA GLN A 148 11.26 19.68 -9.96
C GLN A 148 12.08 20.57 -10.90
N TYR A 149 13.35 20.83 -10.56
CA TYR A 149 14.25 21.59 -11.42
C TYR A 149 14.51 20.90 -12.77
N ALA A 150 14.63 19.57 -12.76
CA ALA A 150 14.85 18.78 -13.97
C ALA A 150 13.62 18.70 -14.88
N GLY A 151 12.42 18.94 -14.36
CA GLY A 151 11.17 18.91 -15.13
C GLY A 151 10.81 17.55 -15.76
N HIS A 152 11.39 16.45 -15.26
CA HIS A 152 11.25 15.12 -15.86
C HIS A 152 10.03 14.32 -15.35
N LEU A 153 8.87 14.98 -15.24
CA LEU A 153 7.62 14.39 -14.74
C LEU A 153 7.23 13.10 -15.46
N ASN A 154 7.48 13.00 -16.77
CA ASN A 154 7.17 11.80 -17.55
C ASN A 154 8.03 10.59 -17.13
N LEU A 155 9.33 10.83 -16.83
CA LEU A 155 10.20 9.77 -16.33
C LEU A 155 9.78 9.30 -14.94
N LEU A 156 9.39 10.22 -14.06
CA LEU A 156 8.86 9.89 -12.73
C LEU A 156 7.58 9.07 -12.83
N LYS A 157 6.63 9.46 -13.71
CA LYS A 157 5.40 8.69 -13.94
C LYS A 157 5.69 7.29 -14.47
N SER A 158 6.59 7.17 -15.47
CA SER A 158 6.99 5.88 -16.04
C SER A 158 7.66 4.97 -15.01
N THR A 159 8.56 5.53 -14.20
CA THR A 159 9.26 4.78 -13.13
C THR A 159 8.28 4.31 -12.06
N ARG A 160 7.35 5.17 -11.63
CA ARG A 160 6.30 4.82 -10.66
C ARG A 160 5.39 3.73 -11.17
N SER A 161 4.94 3.82 -12.43
CA SER A 161 4.09 2.78 -13.05
C SER A 161 4.83 1.45 -13.15
N ALA A 162 6.09 1.45 -13.62
CA ALA A 162 6.91 0.24 -13.71
C ALA A 162 7.15 -0.39 -12.33
N TYR A 163 7.39 0.41 -11.30
CA TYR A 163 7.50 -0.05 -9.91
C TYR A 163 6.22 -0.71 -9.41
N GLN A 164 5.06 -0.08 -9.66
CA GLN A 164 3.76 -0.62 -9.25
C GLN A 164 3.47 -1.97 -9.90
N HIS A 165 3.71 -2.10 -11.22
CA HIS A 165 3.54 -3.35 -11.94
C HIS A 165 4.45 -4.46 -11.41
N TRP A 166 5.73 -4.15 -11.19
CA TRP A 166 6.66 -5.12 -10.58
C TRP A 166 6.21 -5.52 -9.17
N ARG A 167 5.84 -4.56 -8.33
CA ARG A 167 5.46 -4.83 -6.94
C ARG A 167 4.19 -5.67 -6.84
N GLN A 168 3.25 -5.45 -7.75
CA GLN A 168 2.03 -6.26 -7.84
C GLN A 168 2.35 -7.70 -8.23
N ALA A 169 3.19 -7.91 -9.25
CA ALA A 169 3.63 -9.25 -9.66
C ALA A 169 4.41 -9.96 -8.55
N ASP A 170 5.33 -9.28 -7.85
CA ASP A 170 6.09 -9.81 -6.72
C ASP A 170 5.17 -10.24 -5.55
N ASN A 171 4.16 -9.44 -5.24
CA ASN A 171 3.17 -9.79 -4.21
C ASN A 171 2.34 -11.01 -4.61
N ASN A 172 1.90 -11.09 -5.87
CA ASN A 172 1.16 -12.24 -6.39
C ASN A 172 1.99 -13.52 -6.30
N LEU A 173 3.26 -13.45 -6.70
CA LEU A 173 4.19 -14.58 -6.59
C LEU A 173 4.41 -15.02 -5.14
N LYS A 174 4.55 -14.07 -4.21
CA LYS A 174 4.70 -14.38 -2.77
C LYS A 174 3.46 -15.07 -2.20
N GLN A 175 2.28 -14.57 -2.51
CA GLN A 175 1.03 -15.19 -2.07
C GLN A 175 0.88 -16.61 -2.61
N LEU A 176 1.20 -16.83 -3.89
CA LEU A 176 1.12 -18.16 -4.48
C LEU A 176 2.17 -19.10 -3.88
N LYS A 177 3.38 -18.63 -3.59
CA LYS A 177 4.42 -19.42 -2.90
C LYS A 177 4.03 -19.81 -1.47
N GLU A 178 3.44 -18.90 -0.72
CA GLU A 178 2.94 -19.18 0.63
C GLU A 178 1.82 -20.24 0.60
N ASN A 179 0.89 -20.12 -0.35
CA ASN A 179 -0.16 -21.11 -0.55
C ASN A 179 0.42 -22.47 -1.00
N SER A 180 1.40 -22.49 -1.91
CA SER A 180 2.06 -23.70 -2.38
C SER A 180 2.82 -24.43 -1.26
N GLN A 181 3.50 -23.70 -0.37
CA GLN A 181 4.16 -24.30 0.81
C GLN A 181 3.15 -24.94 1.78
N GLN A 182 1.99 -24.33 1.98
CA GLN A 182 0.91 -24.95 2.79
C GLN A 182 0.34 -26.18 2.10
N ASN A 183 0.24 -26.17 0.78
CA ASN A 183 -0.28 -27.27 -0.03
C ASN A 183 0.72 -28.44 -0.16
N GLN A 184 2.01 -28.22 0.06
CA GLN A 184 3.03 -29.29 -0.10
C GLN A 184 2.85 -30.43 0.91
N ALA A 185 2.49 -30.12 2.15
CA ALA A 185 2.16 -31.15 3.13
C ALA A 185 0.89 -31.91 2.75
N GLN A 186 -0.11 -31.22 2.21
CA GLN A 186 -1.34 -31.83 1.71
C GLN A 186 -1.07 -32.70 0.48
N LYS A 187 -0.21 -32.28 -0.44
CA LYS A 187 0.21 -33.05 -1.63
C LYS A 187 0.87 -34.38 -1.21
N GLN A 188 1.80 -34.36 -0.25
CA GLN A 188 2.44 -35.57 0.26
C GLN A 188 1.43 -36.54 0.90
N LEU A 189 0.45 -36.01 1.63
CA LEU A 189 -0.62 -36.85 2.19
C LEU A 189 -1.48 -37.48 1.09
N LEU A 190 -1.89 -36.71 0.11
CA LEU A 190 -2.66 -37.21 -1.05
C LEU A 190 -1.88 -38.26 -1.85
N GLU A 191 -0.61 -38.03 -2.13
CA GLU A 191 0.26 -39.01 -2.80
C GLU A 191 0.33 -40.35 -2.04
N TYR A 192 0.47 -40.29 -0.72
CA TYR A 192 0.46 -41.46 0.12
C TYR A 192 -0.90 -42.20 0.08
N GLN A 193 -2.01 -41.49 0.21
CA GLN A 193 -3.36 -42.05 0.15
C GLN A 193 -3.67 -42.68 -1.22
N ILE A 194 -3.32 -41.98 -2.30
CA ILE A 194 -3.49 -42.48 -3.67
C ILE A 194 -2.65 -43.75 -3.88
N LYS A 195 -1.43 -43.79 -3.37
CA LYS A 195 -0.57 -44.97 -3.49
C LYS A 195 -1.20 -46.20 -2.83
N GLU A 196 -1.75 -46.06 -1.63
CA GLU A 196 -2.42 -47.15 -0.92
C GLU A 196 -3.68 -47.64 -1.67
N LEU A 197 -4.47 -46.72 -2.22
CA LEU A 197 -5.67 -47.06 -2.99
C LEU A 197 -5.33 -47.67 -4.35
N ASN A 198 -4.22 -47.24 -5.00
CA ASN A 198 -3.68 -47.87 -6.20
C ASN A 198 -3.20 -49.32 -5.94
N GLU A 199 -2.56 -49.59 -4.79
CA GLU A 199 -2.15 -50.92 -4.39
C GLU A 199 -3.38 -51.83 -4.14
N LEU A 200 -4.49 -51.27 -3.65
CA LEU A 200 -5.74 -52.01 -3.54
C LEU A 200 -6.37 -52.27 -4.91
N SER A 201 -6.24 -51.36 -5.87
CA SER A 201 -6.77 -51.43 -7.24
C SER A 201 -8.25 -51.88 -7.28
N LEU A 202 -9.11 -51.21 -6.53
CA LEU A 202 -10.54 -51.50 -6.44
C LEU A 202 -11.24 -51.03 -7.73
N GLY A 203 -12.02 -51.90 -8.35
CA GLY A 203 -12.91 -51.60 -9.48
C GLY A 203 -14.20 -50.87 -9.04
N GLU A 204 -14.83 -50.18 -10.00
CA GLU A 204 -16.03 -49.35 -9.73
C GLU A 204 -17.19 -50.09 -9.08
N GLU A 205 -17.49 -51.32 -9.57
CA GLU A 205 -18.58 -52.15 -9.07
C GLU A 205 -18.10 -53.33 -8.19
N GLU A 206 -16.78 -53.51 -8.06
CA GLU A 206 -16.15 -54.65 -7.43
C GLU A 206 -16.64 -54.89 -5.98
N PHE A 207 -16.83 -53.80 -5.20
CA PHE A 207 -17.28 -53.98 -3.81
C PHE A 207 -18.68 -54.56 -3.73
N ALA A 208 -19.61 -54.09 -4.56
CA ALA A 208 -21.00 -54.60 -4.57
C ALA A 208 -21.04 -56.08 -4.97
N GLU A 209 -20.20 -56.47 -5.97
CA GLU A 209 -20.08 -57.87 -6.36
C GLU A 209 -19.49 -58.74 -5.25
N LEU A 210 -18.41 -58.23 -4.60
CA LEU A 210 -17.79 -58.95 -3.46
C LEU A 210 -18.74 -59.07 -2.27
N GLU A 211 -19.54 -58.07 -1.94
CA GLU A 211 -20.50 -58.11 -0.86
C GLU A 211 -21.58 -59.18 -1.14
N GLN A 212 -22.11 -59.20 -2.35
CA GLN A 212 -23.11 -60.17 -2.74
C GLN A 212 -22.54 -61.62 -2.75
N GLU A 213 -21.33 -61.79 -3.28
CA GLU A 213 -20.64 -63.09 -3.33
C GLU A 213 -20.28 -63.56 -1.92
N HIS A 214 -19.74 -62.68 -1.06
CA HIS A 214 -19.42 -63.01 0.33
C HIS A 214 -20.65 -63.47 1.10
N LYS A 215 -21.77 -62.77 0.96
CA LYS A 215 -23.05 -63.13 1.62
C LYS A 215 -23.53 -64.50 1.14
N ARG A 216 -23.46 -64.81 -0.17
CA ARG A 216 -23.85 -66.09 -0.74
C ARG A 216 -22.98 -67.22 -0.23
N LEU A 217 -21.66 -67.09 -0.26
CA LEU A 217 -20.72 -68.10 0.18
C LEU A 217 -20.76 -68.34 1.69
N SER A 218 -20.90 -67.30 2.48
CA SER A 218 -21.04 -67.37 3.95
C SER A 218 -22.30 -68.14 4.32
N ASN A 219 -23.42 -67.80 3.69
CA ASN A 219 -24.68 -68.50 3.93
C ASN A 219 -24.61 -70.00 3.53
N SER A 220 -23.93 -70.28 2.39
CA SER A 220 -23.72 -71.66 1.93
C SER A 220 -22.80 -72.46 2.87
N GLY A 221 -21.76 -71.81 3.42
CA GLY A 221 -20.90 -72.44 4.44
C GLY A 221 -21.58 -72.74 5.73
N GLU A 222 -22.42 -71.81 6.25
CA GLU A 222 -23.22 -72.05 7.47
C GLU A 222 -24.26 -73.15 7.27
N LEU A 223 -24.91 -73.14 6.09
CA LEU A 223 -25.87 -74.22 5.75
C LEU A 223 -25.18 -75.57 5.68
N ALA A 224 -24.02 -75.68 5.02
CA ALA A 224 -23.27 -76.92 4.94
C ALA A 224 -22.82 -77.43 6.32
N ALA A 225 -22.28 -76.54 7.16
CA ALA A 225 -21.84 -76.89 8.50
C ALA A 225 -23.01 -77.36 9.38
N THR A 226 -24.15 -76.69 9.28
CA THR A 226 -25.38 -77.08 10.07
C THR A 226 -25.94 -78.40 9.58
N CYS A 227 -25.98 -78.62 8.28
CA CYS A 227 -26.40 -79.93 7.71
C CYS A 227 -25.46 -81.06 8.12
N GLN A 228 -24.17 -80.85 8.08
CA GLN A 228 -23.17 -81.83 8.52
C GLN A 228 -23.35 -82.18 10.02
N GLN A 229 -23.54 -81.19 10.86
CA GLN A 229 -23.78 -81.36 12.27
C GLN A 229 -25.07 -82.17 12.51
N ALA A 230 -26.14 -81.95 11.74
CA ALA A 230 -27.36 -82.73 11.82
C ALA A 230 -27.13 -84.16 11.40
N LEU A 231 -26.37 -84.43 10.32
CA LEU A 231 -25.98 -85.74 9.87
C LEU A 231 -25.15 -86.49 10.91
N GLU A 232 -24.22 -85.85 11.60
CA GLU A 232 -23.45 -86.43 12.70
C GLU A 232 -24.35 -86.89 13.84
N LEU A 233 -25.35 -86.07 14.26
CA LEU A 233 -26.25 -86.41 15.30
C LEU A 233 -27.23 -87.57 14.94
N ILE A 234 -27.66 -87.62 13.68
CA ILE A 234 -28.59 -88.61 13.20
C ILE A 234 -27.90 -89.98 12.95
N TYR A 235 -26.71 -89.93 12.30
CA TYR A 235 -26.11 -91.19 11.77
C TYR A 235 -24.60 -91.27 11.89
N GLU A 236 -23.81 -90.24 11.57
CA GLU A 236 -22.33 -90.30 11.35
C GLU A 236 -21.54 -90.25 12.68
N GLY A 237 -22.15 -89.90 13.79
CA GLY A 237 -21.49 -89.83 15.11
C GLY A 237 -20.97 -91.21 15.54
N GLU A 238 -19.62 -91.28 15.73
CA GLU A 238 -18.92 -92.52 16.03
C GLU A 238 -19.31 -93.13 17.39
N GLU A 239 -19.47 -92.25 18.39
CA GLU A 239 -19.78 -92.75 19.76
C GLU A 239 -21.28 -92.91 20.04
N VAL A 240 -22.08 -91.93 19.59
CA VAL A 240 -23.52 -91.90 19.82
C VAL A 240 -24.24 -91.20 18.67
N ASN A 241 -25.17 -91.94 17.99
CA ASN A 241 -26.02 -91.32 16.99
C ASN A 241 -27.49 -91.81 17.20
N ALA A 242 -28.46 -91.08 16.68
CA ALA A 242 -29.88 -91.34 16.93
C ALA A 242 -30.31 -92.70 16.38
N LEU A 243 -29.86 -93.06 15.15
CA LEU A 243 -30.17 -94.30 14.54
C LEU A 243 -29.61 -95.50 15.34
N GLY A 244 -28.37 -95.40 15.84
CA GLY A 244 -27.72 -96.40 16.65
C GLY A 244 -28.46 -96.63 18.00
N ILE A 245 -28.90 -95.52 18.66
CA ILE A 245 -29.68 -95.60 19.87
C ILE A 245 -31.03 -96.28 19.62
N LEU A 246 -31.73 -95.91 18.55
CA LEU A 246 -33.03 -96.50 18.22
C LEU A 246 -32.89 -97.94 17.79
N GLN A 247 -31.81 -98.35 17.10
CA GLN A 247 -31.53 -99.75 16.79
C GLN A 247 -31.34 -100.57 18.05
N SER A 248 -30.57 -100.06 19.02
CA SER A 248 -30.40 -100.74 20.32
C SER A 248 -31.70 -100.87 21.12
N ALA A 249 -32.47 -99.76 21.10
CA ALA A 249 -33.79 -99.79 21.75
C ALA A 249 -34.76 -100.77 21.05
N ASN A 250 -34.76 -100.80 19.71
CA ASN A 250 -35.60 -101.67 18.94
C ASN A 250 -35.26 -103.17 19.19
N HIS A 251 -33.96 -103.47 19.24
CA HIS A 251 -33.51 -104.82 19.58
C HIS A 251 -33.98 -105.27 20.96
N SER A 252 -33.93 -104.40 21.95
CA SER A 252 -34.43 -104.66 23.29
C SER A 252 -35.94 -104.86 23.31
N LEU A 253 -36.71 -104.09 22.54
CA LEU A 253 -38.18 -104.21 22.44
C LEU A 253 -38.60 -105.52 21.71
N ILE A 254 -37.88 -106.00 20.70
CA ILE A 254 -38.09 -107.26 20.02
C ILE A 254 -37.97 -108.39 21.06
N GLN A 255 -36.93 -108.39 21.87
CA GLN A 255 -36.75 -109.40 22.92
C GLN A 255 -37.88 -109.36 23.96
N LEU A 256 -38.40 -108.19 24.31
CA LEU A 256 -39.53 -108.04 25.24
C LEU A 256 -40.86 -108.49 24.60
N ALA A 257 -41.05 -108.26 23.29
CA ALA A 257 -42.25 -108.71 22.56
C ALA A 257 -42.33 -110.22 22.44
N GLU A 258 -41.19 -110.94 22.44
CA GLU A 258 -41.17 -112.44 22.54
C GLU A 258 -41.65 -112.96 23.89
N LEU A 259 -41.59 -112.06 24.96
CA LEU A 259 -42.03 -112.46 26.30
C LEU A 259 -43.47 -112.03 26.61
N ASP A 260 -43.99 -110.94 25.99
CA ASP A 260 -45.36 -110.46 26.16
C ASP A 260 -45.90 -109.95 24.81
N GLU A 261 -46.91 -110.71 24.26
CA GLU A 261 -47.56 -110.43 22.96
C GLU A 261 -48.21 -109.02 22.89
N LYS A 262 -48.56 -108.41 24.05
CA LYS A 262 -49.09 -107.03 24.13
C LYS A 262 -48.10 -105.97 23.70
N LEU A 263 -46.78 -106.25 23.64
CA LEU A 263 -45.71 -105.34 23.22
C LEU A 263 -45.33 -105.50 21.76
N ALA A 264 -45.99 -106.42 21.01
CA ALA A 264 -45.61 -106.73 19.61
C ALA A 264 -45.71 -105.57 18.63
N GLU A 265 -46.53 -104.54 18.90
CA GLU A 265 -46.61 -103.33 18.02
C GLU A 265 -45.48 -102.31 18.24
N LEU A 266 -44.84 -102.29 19.42
CA LEU A 266 -43.81 -101.29 19.75
C LEU A 266 -42.53 -101.37 18.87
N PRO A 267 -41.98 -102.56 18.57
CA PRO A 267 -40.87 -102.70 17.63
C PRO A 267 -41.20 -102.19 16.23
N ASN A 268 -42.43 -102.39 15.74
CA ASN A 268 -42.84 -101.89 14.42
C ASN A 268 -42.93 -100.38 14.41
N MET A 269 -43.49 -99.77 15.44
CA MET A 269 -43.53 -98.32 15.54
C MET A 269 -42.09 -97.69 15.54
N LEU A 270 -41.16 -98.36 16.25
CA LEU A 270 -39.75 -97.86 16.29
C LEU A 270 -39.05 -98.12 14.98
N ALA A 271 -39.35 -99.25 14.28
CA ALA A 271 -38.81 -99.48 12.93
C ALA A 271 -39.30 -98.45 11.93
N ASP A 272 -40.57 -98.05 11.96
CA ASP A 272 -41.10 -96.97 11.11
C ASP A 272 -40.40 -95.65 11.38
N ALA A 273 -40.11 -95.29 12.63
CA ALA A 273 -39.38 -94.09 13.02
C ALA A 273 -37.91 -94.13 12.48
N MET A 274 -37.27 -95.30 12.52
CA MET A 274 -35.92 -95.51 11.96
C MET A 274 -35.90 -95.30 10.46
N ILE A 275 -36.93 -95.80 9.73
CA ILE A 275 -37.05 -95.60 8.28
C ILE A 275 -37.15 -94.08 7.97
N GLN A 276 -37.97 -93.32 8.70
CA GLN A 276 -38.10 -91.88 8.52
C GLN A 276 -36.78 -91.15 8.79
N LEU A 277 -36.04 -91.59 9.81
CA LEU A 277 -34.69 -91.00 10.07
C LEU A 277 -33.67 -91.34 8.95
N GLU A 278 -33.75 -92.56 8.40
CA GLU A 278 -32.92 -92.95 7.25
C GLU A 278 -33.24 -92.12 5.98
N GLU A 279 -34.52 -91.87 5.72
CA GLU A 279 -34.96 -91.01 4.65
C GLU A 279 -34.43 -89.55 4.88
N THR A 280 -34.63 -89.04 6.11
CA THR A 280 -34.10 -87.68 6.48
C THR A 280 -32.59 -87.57 6.29
N LYS A 281 -31.86 -88.59 6.72
CA LYS A 281 -30.38 -88.65 6.49
C LYS A 281 -30.05 -88.61 5.00
N ASN A 282 -30.75 -89.38 4.15
CA ASN A 282 -30.48 -89.43 2.71
C ASN A 282 -30.81 -88.08 2.03
N GLU A 283 -31.93 -87.43 2.43
CA GLU A 283 -32.26 -86.08 1.91
C GLU A 283 -31.25 -85.01 2.35
N LEU A 284 -30.83 -85.02 3.63
CA LEU A 284 -29.78 -84.13 4.11
C LEU A 284 -28.46 -84.33 3.40
N ARG A 285 -28.10 -85.60 3.12
CA ARG A 285 -26.86 -85.92 2.39
C ARG A 285 -26.91 -85.43 0.93
N SER A 286 -28.05 -85.71 0.27
CA SER A 286 -28.27 -85.22 -1.11
C SER A 286 -28.29 -83.71 -1.17
N TYR A 287 -28.86 -83.00 -0.16
CA TYR A 287 -28.82 -81.56 -0.09
C TYR A 287 -27.37 -81.01 0.11
N LEU A 288 -26.59 -81.63 1.00
CA LEU A 288 -25.23 -81.29 1.30
C LEU A 288 -24.31 -81.45 0.05
N ASP A 289 -24.48 -82.53 -0.70
CA ASP A 289 -23.72 -82.81 -1.95
C ASP A 289 -24.10 -81.83 -3.05
N GLY A 290 -25.24 -81.16 -2.99
CA GLY A 290 -25.69 -80.12 -3.89
C GLY A 290 -25.19 -78.71 -3.51
N ILE A 291 -24.64 -78.52 -2.32
CA ILE A 291 -24.05 -77.20 -1.91
C ILE A 291 -22.63 -77.14 -2.47
N ASP A 292 -22.46 -76.32 -3.50
CA ASP A 292 -21.13 -76.01 -4.10
C ASP A 292 -20.40 -74.98 -3.21
N VAL A 293 -19.62 -75.48 -2.25
CA VAL A 293 -18.74 -74.64 -1.39
C VAL A 293 -17.33 -74.84 -1.90
N ASP A 294 -16.82 -73.81 -2.63
CA ASP A 294 -15.40 -73.70 -2.96
C ASP A 294 -14.63 -73.01 -1.82
N PRO A 295 -13.88 -73.71 -0.97
CA PRO A 295 -13.16 -73.14 0.16
C PRO A 295 -12.06 -72.14 -0.28
N GLY A 296 -11.46 -72.33 -1.47
CA GLY A 296 -10.46 -71.43 -2.01
C GLY A 296 -11.07 -70.11 -2.44
N ARG A 297 -12.22 -70.16 -3.10
CA ARG A 297 -12.97 -68.95 -3.46
C ARG A 297 -13.50 -68.18 -2.26
N MET A 298 -14.00 -68.89 -1.26
CA MET A 298 -14.45 -68.29 0.00
C MET A 298 -13.31 -67.54 0.69
N ALA A 299 -12.14 -68.14 0.87
CA ALA A 299 -11.00 -67.53 1.50
C ALA A 299 -10.51 -66.28 0.71
N TYR A 300 -10.51 -66.35 -0.63
CA TYR A 300 -10.17 -65.20 -1.47
C TYR A 300 -11.16 -64.04 -1.27
N VAL A 301 -12.47 -64.32 -1.31
CA VAL A 301 -13.50 -63.30 -1.16
C VAL A 301 -13.45 -62.65 0.24
N GLU A 302 -13.28 -63.47 1.30
CA GLU A 302 -13.11 -62.94 2.67
C GLU A 302 -11.86 -62.06 2.80
N GLU A 303 -10.70 -62.47 2.25
CA GLU A 303 -9.47 -61.67 2.30
C GLU A 303 -9.66 -60.36 1.55
N ARG A 304 -10.23 -60.41 0.33
CA ARG A 304 -10.43 -59.22 -0.51
C ARG A 304 -11.44 -58.27 0.12
N PHE A 305 -12.56 -58.77 0.63
CA PHE A 305 -13.57 -58.03 1.34
C PHE A 305 -12.99 -57.34 2.60
N SER A 306 -12.23 -58.08 3.40
CA SER A 306 -11.56 -57.55 4.59
C SER A 306 -10.58 -56.44 4.24
N LYS A 307 -9.81 -56.56 3.13
CA LYS A 307 -8.91 -55.50 2.64
C LYS A 307 -9.68 -54.24 2.28
N VAL A 308 -10.79 -54.36 1.55
CA VAL A 308 -11.60 -53.20 1.17
C VAL A 308 -12.19 -52.52 2.41
N MET A 309 -12.76 -53.31 3.33
CA MET A 309 -13.33 -52.78 4.60
C MET A 309 -12.30 -52.07 5.47
N SER A 310 -11.07 -52.64 5.55
CA SER A 310 -10.00 -52.02 6.32
C SER A 310 -9.53 -50.71 5.69
N MET A 311 -9.47 -50.65 4.38
CA MET A 311 -9.06 -49.44 3.63
C MET A 311 -10.15 -48.35 3.74
N ALA A 312 -11.44 -48.71 3.59
CA ALA A 312 -12.54 -47.79 3.76
C ALA A 312 -12.56 -47.17 5.18
N ARG A 313 -12.31 -47.98 6.21
CA ARG A 313 -12.18 -47.48 7.60
C ARG A 313 -10.98 -46.54 7.76
N LYS A 314 -9.84 -46.85 7.14
CA LYS A 314 -8.63 -46.02 7.20
C LYS A 314 -8.87 -44.66 6.55
N HIS A 315 -9.58 -44.62 5.44
CA HIS A 315 -9.90 -43.39 4.72
C HIS A 315 -11.17 -42.68 5.23
N HIS A 316 -11.85 -43.27 6.26
CA HIS A 316 -13.07 -42.70 6.84
C HIS A 316 -14.23 -42.53 5.84
N VAL A 317 -14.35 -43.44 4.89
CA VAL A 317 -15.42 -43.47 3.90
C VAL A 317 -16.20 -44.77 3.98
N MET A 318 -17.38 -44.80 3.40
CA MET A 318 -18.13 -46.07 3.26
C MET A 318 -17.44 -46.95 2.18
N PRO A 319 -17.49 -48.27 2.30
CA PRO A 319 -16.80 -49.17 1.38
C PRO A 319 -17.26 -49.04 -0.08
N ASP A 320 -18.53 -48.74 -0.31
CA ASP A 320 -19.13 -48.46 -1.62
C ASP A 320 -18.68 -47.13 -2.22
N GLU A 321 -18.27 -46.15 -1.38
CA GLU A 321 -17.74 -44.83 -1.81
C GLU A 321 -16.23 -44.85 -2.06
N LEU A 322 -15.52 -45.95 -1.72
CA LEU A 322 -14.05 -45.97 -1.74
C LEU A 322 -13.46 -45.74 -3.14
N TYR A 323 -14.09 -46.27 -4.19
CA TYR A 323 -13.67 -46.05 -5.58
C TYR A 323 -13.82 -44.58 -5.97
N GLN A 324 -14.99 -43.95 -5.68
CA GLN A 324 -15.20 -42.54 -5.97
C GLN A 324 -14.23 -41.64 -5.19
N HIS A 325 -14.02 -41.96 -3.91
CA HIS A 325 -13.04 -41.28 -3.08
C HIS A 325 -11.63 -41.31 -3.71
N HIS A 326 -11.21 -42.44 -4.29
CA HIS A 326 -9.96 -42.58 -5.00
C HIS A 326 -9.89 -41.62 -6.23
N GLN A 327 -10.96 -41.54 -7.03
CA GLN A 327 -11.04 -40.64 -8.17
C GLN A 327 -10.97 -39.17 -7.72
N ASP A 328 -11.64 -38.82 -6.64
CA ASP A 328 -11.63 -37.48 -6.07
C ASP A 328 -10.22 -37.06 -5.58
N LEU A 329 -9.46 -37.98 -4.98
CA LEU A 329 -8.07 -37.74 -4.58
C LEU A 329 -7.15 -37.54 -5.80
N LEU A 330 -7.36 -38.31 -6.88
CA LEU A 330 -6.60 -38.13 -8.14
C LEU A 330 -6.88 -36.76 -8.76
N ALA A 331 -8.14 -36.31 -8.78
CA ALA A 331 -8.49 -34.98 -9.28
C ALA A 331 -7.89 -33.85 -8.41
N GLN A 332 -7.84 -34.03 -7.09
CA GLN A 332 -7.23 -33.06 -6.17
C GLN A 332 -5.72 -32.90 -6.41
N ILE A 333 -4.99 -34.00 -6.63
CA ILE A 333 -3.54 -33.91 -6.87
C ILE A 333 -3.25 -33.25 -8.21
N GLU A 334 -4.04 -33.53 -9.25
CA GLU A 334 -3.90 -32.89 -10.57
C GLU A 334 -4.12 -31.37 -10.50
N ALA A 335 -5.11 -30.92 -9.71
CA ALA A 335 -5.34 -29.51 -9.46
C ALA A 335 -4.18 -28.81 -8.72
N LEU A 336 -3.45 -29.52 -7.86
CA LEU A 336 -2.27 -29.00 -7.17
C LEU A 336 -1.04 -28.91 -8.09
N ASP A 337 -0.85 -29.81 -9.03
CA ASP A 337 0.26 -29.79 -9.96
C ASP A 337 0.21 -28.61 -10.93
N CYS A 338 -0.98 -28.18 -11.37
CA CYS A 338 -1.15 -26.95 -12.16
C CYS A 338 -0.66 -25.66 -11.46
N SER A 339 -0.49 -25.68 -10.15
CA SER A 339 0.00 -24.51 -9.41
C SER A 339 1.51 -24.30 -9.56
N ASP A 340 2.30 -25.33 -9.79
CA ASP A 340 3.76 -25.24 -9.90
C ASP A 340 4.18 -24.61 -11.24
N GLU A 341 3.52 -24.94 -12.35
CA GLU A 341 3.74 -24.27 -13.65
C GLU A 341 3.43 -22.78 -13.56
N ARG A 342 2.36 -22.41 -12.84
CA ARG A 342 1.96 -21.03 -12.64
C ARG A 342 2.97 -20.23 -11.80
N LEU A 343 3.65 -20.88 -10.85
CA LEU A 343 4.74 -20.26 -10.08
C LEU A 343 5.92 -19.88 -10.96
N ASP A 344 6.31 -20.75 -11.90
CA ASP A 344 7.41 -20.47 -12.82
C ASP A 344 7.07 -19.34 -13.79
N GLU A 345 5.84 -19.31 -14.34
CA GLU A 345 5.37 -18.21 -15.18
C GLU A 345 5.40 -16.88 -14.43
N LEU A 346 4.86 -16.84 -13.21
CA LEU A 346 4.87 -15.63 -12.39
C LEU A 346 6.28 -15.20 -11.99
N ALA A 347 7.19 -16.14 -11.74
CA ALA A 347 8.58 -15.81 -11.45
C ALA A 347 9.26 -15.12 -12.65
N GLN A 348 9.00 -15.61 -13.87
CA GLN A 348 9.49 -14.99 -15.10
C GLN A 348 8.84 -13.60 -15.32
N GLU A 349 7.54 -13.46 -15.05
CA GLU A 349 6.86 -12.17 -15.13
C GLU A 349 7.47 -11.15 -14.16
N VAL A 350 7.71 -11.53 -12.91
CA VAL A 350 8.36 -10.68 -11.89
C VAL A 350 9.73 -10.22 -12.37
N GLU A 351 10.55 -11.12 -12.94
CA GLU A 351 11.87 -10.77 -13.45
C GLU A 351 11.79 -9.78 -14.63
N GLN A 352 10.87 -10.00 -15.57
CA GLN A 352 10.64 -9.08 -16.70
C GLN A 352 10.18 -7.69 -16.23
N LYS A 353 9.22 -7.64 -15.31
CA LYS A 353 8.74 -6.36 -14.75
C LYS A 353 9.84 -5.64 -13.96
N TYR A 354 10.66 -6.38 -13.22
CA TYR A 354 11.81 -5.82 -12.51
C TYR A 354 12.85 -5.23 -13.47
N LYS A 355 13.20 -5.93 -14.54
CA LYS A 355 14.11 -5.41 -15.60
C LYS A 355 13.54 -4.13 -16.24
N SER A 356 12.22 -4.09 -16.49
CA SER A 356 11.55 -2.90 -16.99
C SER A 356 11.67 -1.73 -16.00
N PHE A 357 11.43 -1.98 -14.71
CA PHE A 357 11.62 -0.96 -13.65
C PHE A 357 13.06 -0.47 -13.61
N LEU A 358 14.07 -1.35 -13.61
CA LEU A 358 15.48 -0.97 -13.61
C LEU A 358 15.84 -0.07 -14.79
N THR A 359 15.30 -0.37 -15.99
CA THR A 359 15.52 0.44 -17.18
C THR A 359 14.97 1.86 -17.02
N GLN A 360 13.80 2.04 -16.41
CA GLN A 360 13.23 3.37 -16.15
C GLN A 360 13.99 4.08 -15.03
N ALA A 361 14.36 3.37 -13.96
CA ALA A 361 15.15 3.90 -12.87
C ALA A 361 16.53 4.39 -13.33
N GLU A 362 17.18 3.68 -14.25
CA GLU A 362 18.47 4.10 -14.85
C GLU A 362 18.34 5.37 -15.70
N LYS A 363 17.27 5.50 -16.49
CA LYS A 363 16.98 6.73 -17.25
C LYS A 363 16.78 7.91 -16.30
N LEU A 364 16.05 7.69 -15.20
CA LEU A 364 15.82 8.71 -14.18
C LEU A 364 17.13 9.11 -13.49
N HIS A 365 17.96 8.13 -13.11
CA HIS A 365 19.29 8.35 -12.54
C HIS A 365 20.19 9.21 -13.46
N LYS A 366 20.27 8.88 -14.74
CA LYS A 366 21.03 9.65 -15.73
C LYS A 366 20.53 11.09 -15.84
N SER A 367 19.20 11.28 -15.82
CA SER A 367 18.60 12.61 -15.82
C SER A 367 18.95 13.39 -14.55
N ARG A 368 18.77 12.82 -13.36
CA ARG A 368 19.14 13.42 -12.07
C ARG A 368 20.62 13.82 -12.03
N SER A 369 21.50 12.92 -12.43
CA SER A 369 22.95 13.16 -12.45
C SER A 369 23.35 14.29 -13.40
N ARG A 370 22.66 14.44 -14.54
CA ARG A 370 22.87 15.54 -15.47
C ARG A 370 22.48 16.88 -14.85
N TYR A 371 21.25 16.96 -14.31
CA TYR A 371 20.76 18.22 -13.72
C TYR A 371 21.44 18.55 -12.39
N ALA A 372 21.90 17.57 -11.62
CA ALA A 372 22.74 17.79 -10.45
C ALA A 372 24.02 18.52 -10.81
N LYS A 373 24.71 18.13 -11.91
CA LYS A 373 25.92 18.81 -12.39
C LYS A 373 25.64 20.25 -12.84
N GLU A 374 24.49 20.50 -13.45
CA GLU A 374 24.06 21.86 -13.85
C GLU A 374 23.81 22.72 -12.61
N LEU A 375 23.00 22.21 -11.66
CA LEU A 375 22.70 22.90 -10.40
C LEU A 375 23.94 23.19 -9.56
N ASN A 376 24.90 22.26 -9.50
CA ASN A 376 26.17 22.48 -8.77
C ASN A 376 26.86 23.74 -9.20
N LYS A 377 26.95 24.00 -10.51
CA LYS A 377 27.59 25.20 -11.07
C LYS A 377 26.78 26.45 -10.73
N LEU A 378 25.48 26.44 -10.99
CA LEU A 378 24.62 27.61 -10.79
C LEU A 378 24.53 28.02 -9.33
N ILE A 379 24.33 27.04 -8.42
CA ILE A 379 24.26 27.33 -6.98
C ILE A 379 25.60 27.80 -6.44
N THR A 380 26.71 27.17 -6.83
CA THR A 380 28.05 27.63 -6.43
C THR A 380 28.31 29.08 -6.88
N GLN A 381 27.96 29.43 -8.14
CA GLN A 381 28.08 30.80 -8.64
C GLN A 381 27.22 31.77 -7.83
N SER A 382 25.96 31.41 -7.56
CA SER A 382 25.05 32.21 -6.73
C SER A 382 25.59 32.40 -5.30
N MET A 383 26.19 31.37 -4.69
CA MET A 383 26.84 31.49 -3.39
C MET A 383 28.03 32.47 -3.42
N HIS A 384 28.83 32.47 -4.49
CA HIS A 384 29.93 33.45 -4.65
C HIS A 384 29.40 34.87 -4.69
N GLU A 385 28.32 35.13 -5.42
CA GLU A 385 27.63 36.44 -5.44
C GLU A 385 27.14 36.87 -4.06
N LEU A 386 26.74 35.90 -3.21
CA LEU A 386 26.29 36.10 -1.83
C LEU A 386 27.43 36.19 -0.79
N SER A 387 28.61 36.65 -1.21
CA SER A 387 29.80 36.84 -0.38
C SER A 387 30.32 35.54 0.26
N MET A 388 30.22 34.45 -0.48
CA MET A 388 30.78 33.13 -0.14
C MET A 388 31.74 32.67 -1.23
N GLU A 389 32.70 33.52 -1.60
CA GLU A 389 33.57 33.38 -2.81
C GLU A 389 34.33 32.06 -2.91
N LYS A 390 34.57 31.40 -1.77
CA LYS A 390 35.34 30.15 -1.68
C LYS A 390 34.45 28.92 -1.42
N ALA A 391 33.16 29.10 -1.33
CA ALA A 391 32.23 28.02 -1.10
C ALA A 391 32.02 27.18 -2.36
N VAL A 392 31.83 25.89 -2.15
CA VAL A 392 31.52 24.89 -3.19
C VAL A 392 30.28 24.13 -2.81
N PHE A 393 29.36 24.04 -3.74
CA PHE A 393 28.15 23.24 -3.60
C PHE A 393 28.18 22.01 -4.53
N SER A 394 27.74 20.88 -4.05
CA SER A 394 27.65 19.63 -4.81
C SER A 394 26.40 18.84 -4.46
N ILE A 395 25.75 18.28 -5.46
CA ILE A 395 24.65 17.35 -5.33
C ILE A 395 25.19 15.95 -5.64
N GLU A 396 25.13 15.08 -4.66
CA GLU A 396 25.49 13.67 -4.81
C GLU A 396 24.23 12.87 -5.10
N VAL A 397 24.26 12.10 -6.20
CA VAL A 397 23.17 11.21 -6.63
C VAL A 397 23.71 9.79 -6.61
N ASN A 398 23.37 9.04 -5.55
CA ASN A 398 23.86 7.69 -5.32
C ASN A 398 22.73 6.68 -5.57
N ASN A 399 23.04 5.62 -6.32
CA ASN A 399 22.14 4.49 -6.55
C ASN A 399 22.66 3.18 -5.94
N GLU A 400 23.79 3.22 -5.25
CA GLU A 400 24.38 2.08 -4.55
C GLU A 400 23.65 1.84 -3.23
N ASN A 401 23.29 0.58 -2.94
CA ASN A 401 22.64 0.15 -1.70
C ASN A 401 21.26 0.77 -1.40
N THR A 402 20.55 1.25 -2.40
CA THR A 402 19.19 1.76 -2.23
C THR A 402 18.15 0.69 -2.57
N HIS A 403 17.05 0.71 -1.84
CA HIS A 403 15.93 -0.19 -2.12
C HIS A 403 15.05 0.38 -3.23
N PRO A 404 14.48 -0.47 -4.12
CA PRO A 404 13.51 -0.03 -5.11
C PRO A 404 12.35 0.75 -4.48
N SER A 405 12.03 1.90 -5.07
CA SER A 405 10.95 2.79 -4.63
C SER A 405 10.13 3.31 -5.82
N PRO A 406 8.92 3.87 -5.58
CA PRO A 406 8.16 4.54 -6.64
C PRO A 406 8.88 5.74 -7.28
N LEU A 407 9.94 6.25 -6.63
CA LEU A 407 10.78 7.36 -7.10
C LEU A 407 12.11 6.89 -7.71
N GLY A 408 12.25 5.59 -7.98
CA GLY A 408 13.47 4.99 -8.50
C GLY A 408 14.36 4.39 -7.42
N MET A 409 15.67 4.36 -7.67
CA MET A 409 16.69 3.75 -6.80
C MET A 409 17.74 4.76 -6.32
N ASP A 410 17.51 6.05 -6.52
CA ASP A 410 18.48 7.06 -6.13
C ASP A 410 18.25 7.57 -4.71
N SER A 411 19.33 7.94 -4.06
CA SER A 411 19.35 8.85 -2.93
C SER A 411 20.04 10.14 -3.34
N VAL A 412 19.54 11.29 -2.89
CA VAL A 412 20.08 12.60 -3.21
C VAL A 412 20.54 13.28 -1.93
N CYS A 413 21.78 13.79 -1.93
CA CYS A 413 22.34 14.52 -0.82
C CYS A 413 22.98 15.82 -1.31
N PHE A 414 22.58 16.95 -0.71
CA PHE A 414 23.17 18.26 -0.95
C PHE A 414 24.37 18.44 -0.02
N LEU A 415 25.53 18.62 -0.62
CA LEU A 415 26.80 18.78 0.06
C LEU A 415 27.31 20.20 -0.13
N VAL A 416 27.99 20.74 0.85
CA VAL A 416 28.59 22.05 0.81
C VAL A 416 29.93 22.06 1.55
N SER A 417 30.87 22.85 1.03
CA SER A 417 32.08 23.31 1.72
C SER A 417 32.05 24.82 1.73
N THR A 418 32.11 25.45 2.89
CA THR A 418 32.08 26.91 3.03
C THR A 418 33.48 27.55 3.06
N ASN A 419 34.50 26.77 3.39
CA ASN A 419 35.87 27.26 3.52
C ASN A 419 36.85 26.37 2.73
N PRO A 420 37.93 26.97 2.17
CA PRO A 420 38.96 26.20 1.49
C PRO A 420 39.61 25.14 2.39
N GLY A 421 39.80 23.95 1.83
CA GLY A 421 40.44 22.85 2.54
C GLY A 421 39.51 22.05 3.44
N GLN A 422 38.26 22.46 3.61
CA GLN A 422 37.26 21.65 4.28
C GLN A 422 36.63 20.62 3.31
N PRO A 423 36.37 19.38 3.75
CA PRO A 423 35.65 18.42 2.92
C PRO A 423 34.21 18.86 2.69
N LEU A 424 33.63 18.43 1.57
CA LEU A 424 32.19 18.54 1.34
C LEU A 424 31.42 17.78 2.42
N GLN A 425 30.45 18.45 3.04
CA GLN A 425 29.63 17.87 4.10
C GLN A 425 28.14 18.10 3.78
N PRO A 426 27.25 17.21 4.25
CA PRO A 426 25.82 17.43 4.12
C PRO A 426 25.40 18.81 4.65
N ILE A 427 24.53 19.50 3.93
CA ILE A 427 24.04 20.85 4.30
C ILE A 427 23.50 20.90 5.74
N ALA A 428 22.96 19.78 6.25
CA ALA A 428 22.47 19.65 7.63
C ALA A 428 23.58 19.77 8.69
N LYS A 429 24.87 19.69 8.30
CA LYS A 429 26.03 19.83 9.18
C LYS A 429 26.68 21.20 9.15
N VAL A 430 26.11 22.14 8.38
CA VAL A 430 26.61 23.53 8.36
C VAL A 430 26.37 24.21 9.70
N ALA A 431 27.43 24.66 10.34
CA ALA A 431 27.38 25.18 11.70
C ALA A 431 26.85 26.62 11.83
N SER A 432 26.93 27.44 10.76
CA SER A 432 26.58 28.87 10.79
C SER A 432 25.16 29.09 10.25
N GLY A 433 24.26 29.66 11.05
CA GLY A 433 22.90 30.01 10.64
C GLY A 433 22.89 31.01 9.46
N GLY A 434 23.79 32.01 9.44
CA GLY A 434 23.89 32.97 8.34
C GLY A 434 24.40 32.34 7.05
N GLU A 435 25.34 31.38 7.10
CA GLU A 435 25.79 30.64 5.92
C GLU A 435 24.64 29.76 5.38
N LEU A 436 23.96 29.05 6.25
CA LEU A 436 22.83 28.21 5.88
C LEU A 436 21.70 29.03 5.22
N SER A 437 21.41 30.24 5.72
CA SER A 437 20.42 31.12 5.12
C SER A 437 20.81 31.55 3.70
N ARG A 438 22.07 31.91 3.48
CA ARG A 438 22.57 32.31 2.15
C ARG A 438 22.58 31.14 1.18
N ILE A 439 23.00 29.93 1.63
CA ILE A 439 22.99 28.73 0.80
C ILE A 439 21.53 28.38 0.43
N SER A 440 20.64 28.41 1.42
CA SER A 440 19.20 28.15 1.21
C SER A 440 18.61 29.12 0.18
N LEU A 441 18.93 30.40 0.31
CA LEU A 441 18.47 31.43 -0.63
C LEU A 441 19.03 31.19 -2.05
N ALA A 442 20.33 30.89 -2.19
CA ALA A 442 20.92 30.55 -3.47
C ALA A 442 20.19 29.37 -4.15
N ILE A 443 19.94 28.30 -3.39
CA ILE A 443 19.22 27.13 -3.88
C ILE A 443 17.81 27.51 -4.33
N GLN A 444 17.09 28.26 -3.51
CA GLN A 444 15.70 28.67 -3.78
C GLN A 444 15.59 29.56 -5.01
N VAL A 445 16.45 30.58 -5.14
CA VAL A 445 16.42 31.48 -6.28
C VAL A 445 16.75 30.74 -7.59
N ILE A 446 17.78 29.89 -7.59
CA ILE A 446 18.18 29.15 -8.79
C ILE A 446 17.11 28.11 -9.18
N THR A 447 16.54 27.39 -8.21
CA THR A 447 15.50 26.41 -8.51
C THR A 447 14.20 27.07 -8.96
N ALA A 448 13.86 28.24 -8.40
CA ALA A 448 12.66 28.99 -8.75
C ALA A 448 12.66 29.50 -10.22
N GLN A 449 13.82 29.72 -10.82
CA GLN A 449 13.93 30.19 -12.22
C GLN A 449 13.38 29.18 -13.26
N LYS A 450 13.33 27.89 -12.93
CA LYS A 450 12.83 26.82 -13.83
C LYS A 450 11.47 26.24 -13.42
N VAL A 451 10.89 26.74 -12.35
CA VAL A 451 9.59 26.25 -11.88
C VAL A 451 8.48 27.07 -12.55
N ASP A 452 7.54 26.40 -13.20
CA ASP A 452 6.38 27.03 -13.88
C ASP A 452 5.34 27.60 -12.89
N THR A 453 5.72 27.90 -11.65
CA THR A 453 4.83 28.48 -10.66
C THR A 453 4.79 30.01 -10.87
N PRO A 454 3.62 30.60 -11.13
CA PRO A 454 3.51 32.01 -11.53
C PRO A 454 3.81 33.01 -10.41
N SER A 455 3.82 32.56 -9.14
CA SER A 455 4.04 33.45 -7.98
C SER A 455 4.94 32.79 -6.94
N LEU A 456 5.90 33.55 -6.44
CA LEU A 456 6.88 33.13 -5.43
C LEU A 456 6.82 34.09 -4.24
N ILE A 457 6.81 33.56 -3.03
CA ILE A 457 6.88 34.34 -1.81
C ILE A 457 8.14 34.01 -1.05
N PHE A 458 8.89 35.02 -0.69
CA PHE A 458 10.07 34.91 0.13
C PHE A 458 9.82 35.65 1.47
N ASP A 459 9.78 34.89 2.55
CA ASP A 459 9.68 35.44 3.90
C ASP A 459 11.04 35.38 4.60
N GLU A 460 11.40 36.48 5.28
CA GLU A 460 12.64 36.60 6.04
C GLU A 460 13.93 36.26 5.23
N VAL A 461 13.99 36.66 3.96
CA VAL A 461 15.17 36.41 3.10
C VAL A 461 16.44 37.12 3.58
N ASP A 462 16.28 38.10 4.44
CA ASP A 462 17.29 38.96 4.99
C ASP A 462 17.86 38.50 6.33
N VAL A 463 17.45 37.35 6.84
CA VAL A 463 18.02 36.77 8.05
C VAL A 463 19.46 36.33 7.83
N GLY A 464 20.37 36.95 8.58
CA GLY A 464 21.83 36.65 8.51
C GLY A 464 22.56 37.27 7.33
N ILE A 465 21.95 38.22 6.64
CA ILE A 465 22.61 39.05 5.61
C ILE A 465 22.58 40.53 5.97
N SER A 466 23.56 41.30 5.46
CA SER A 466 23.62 42.74 5.69
C SER A 466 24.49 43.41 4.60
N GLY A 467 24.41 44.75 4.52
CA GLY A 467 25.25 45.55 3.67
C GLY A 467 25.29 45.15 2.19
N PRO A 468 26.47 44.93 1.61
CA PRO A 468 26.60 44.59 0.18
C PRO A 468 25.84 43.32 -0.22
N THR A 469 25.81 42.29 0.64
CA THR A 469 25.12 41.03 0.37
C THR A 469 23.61 41.23 0.21
N ALA A 470 23.01 42.12 1.04
CA ALA A 470 21.60 42.46 0.92
C ALA A 470 21.25 43.13 -0.43
N ALA A 471 22.15 44.00 -0.95
CA ALA A 471 21.96 44.60 -2.25
C ALA A 471 22.00 43.57 -3.39
N VAL A 472 22.87 42.56 -3.28
CA VAL A 472 22.95 41.46 -4.26
C VAL A 472 21.64 40.63 -4.21
N VAL A 473 21.17 40.27 -3.03
CA VAL A 473 19.89 39.56 -2.84
C VAL A 473 18.73 40.34 -3.47
N GLY A 474 18.64 41.65 -3.19
CA GLY A 474 17.60 42.50 -3.77
C GLY A 474 17.63 42.46 -5.31
N LYS A 475 18.80 42.58 -5.94
CA LYS A 475 18.95 42.50 -7.39
C LYS A 475 18.60 41.13 -7.97
N MET A 476 18.99 40.05 -7.29
CA MET A 476 18.61 38.67 -7.70
C MET A 476 17.08 38.47 -7.67
N LEU A 477 16.40 38.90 -6.60
CA LEU A 477 14.95 38.82 -6.50
C LEU A 477 14.22 39.71 -7.49
N ARG A 478 14.76 40.93 -7.77
CA ARG A 478 14.24 41.83 -8.80
C ARG A 478 14.32 41.21 -10.19
N LYS A 479 15.47 40.61 -10.53
CA LYS A 479 15.67 39.91 -11.80
C LYS A 479 14.72 38.72 -11.95
N LEU A 480 14.49 37.96 -10.86
CA LEU A 480 13.50 36.89 -10.84
C LEU A 480 12.09 37.46 -11.06
N GLY A 481 11.82 38.66 -10.52
CA GLY A 481 10.56 39.39 -10.68
C GLY A 481 10.23 39.81 -12.12
N GLU A 482 11.21 39.89 -13.04
CA GLU A 482 10.96 40.21 -14.45
C GLU A 482 10.13 39.10 -15.16
N SER A 483 10.34 37.84 -14.78
CA SER A 483 9.67 36.69 -15.38
C SER A 483 8.56 36.11 -14.52
N THR A 484 8.62 36.25 -13.19
CA THR A 484 7.74 35.63 -12.23
C THR A 484 7.29 36.64 -11.18
N GLN A 485 6.06 36.58 -10.71
CA GLN A 485 5.63 37.45 -9.60
C GLN A 485 6.39 37.05 -8.33
N VAL A 486 7.11 38.00 -7.73
CA VAL A 486 7.89 37.81 -6.50
C VAL A 486 7.31 38.66 -5.38
N MET A 487 7.03 38.11 -4.24
CA MET A 487 6.66 38.83 -3.02
C MET A 487 7.76 38.61 -1.97
N CYS A 488 8.31 39.66 -1.40
CA CYS A 488 9.43 39.58 -0.46
C CYS A 488 9.15 40.39 0.80
N VAL A 489 9.16 39.73 1.97
CA VAL A 489 9.11 40.42 3.28
C VAL A 489 10.54 40.71 3.71
N THR A 490 10.82 41.99 4.01
CA THR A 490 12.16 42.42 4.38
C THR A 490 12.14 43.58 5.39
N HIS A 491 13.21 43.67 6.15
CA HIS A 491 13.51 44.83 7.00
C HIS A 491 14.76 45.59 6.53
N LEU A 492 15.43 45.09 5.47
CA LEU A 492 16.65 45.71 4.93
C LEU A 492 16.32 46.71 3.80
N PRO A 493 16.76 47.96 3.91
CA PRO A 493 16.52 49.00 2.90
C PRO A 493 17.09 48.62 1.52
N GLN A 494 18.23 47.92 1.46
CA GLN A 494 18.86 47.46 0.22
C GLN A 494 17.98 46.48 -0.57
N VAL A 495 17.25 45.60 0.11
CA VAL A 495 16.30 44.68 -0.52
C VAL A 495 15.00 45.39 -0.86
N ALA A 496 14.52 46.23 0.06
CA ALA A 496 13.25 46.96 -0.11
C ALA A 496 13.30 47.92 -1.30
N GLY A 497 14.44 48.60 -1.52
CA GLY A 497 14.65 49.49 -2.64
C GLY A 497 14.57 48.81 -4.01
N CYS A 498 14.95 47.53 -4.08
CA CYS A 498 14.94 46.76 -5.33
C CYS A 498 13.51 46.34 -5.79
N GLY A 499 12.47 46.50 -4.97
CA GLY A 499 11.09 46.16 -5.38
C GLY A 499 10.59 47.02 -6.54
N HIS A 500 9.86 46.45 -7.48
CA HIS A 500 9.09 47.20 -8.47
C HIS A 500 7.94 47.94 -7.78
N GLN A 501 7.40 47.34 -6.72
CA GLN A 501 6.35 47.88 -5.85
C GLN A 501 6.75 47.68 -4.39
N GLN A 502 6.25 48.55 -3.52
CA GLN A 502 6.49 48.43 -2.08
C GLN A 502 5.20 48.63 -1.32
N MET A 503 4.94 47.73 -0.37
CA MET A 503 3.85 47.81 0.58
C MET A 503 4.37 48.06 1.98
N PHE A 504 3.62 48.86 2.75
CA PHE A 504 3.94 49.20 4.11
C PHE A 504 2.88 48.65 5.08
N VAL A 505 3.35 47.96 6.12
CA VAL A 505 2.53 47.39 7.19
C VAL A 505 2.68 48.27 8.42
N ALA A 506 1.56 48.82 8.90
CA ALA A 506 1.50 49.61 10.13
C ALA A 506 0.51 49.02 11.12
N LYS A 507 0.78 49.23 12.41
CA LYS A 507 -0.15 48.98 13.48
C LYS A 507 -0.85 50.28 13.86
N HIS A 508 -2.17 50.24 13.96
CA HIS A 508 -2.98 51.31 14.52
C HIS A 508 -3.73 50.81 15.75
N THR A 509 -3.50 51.45 16.89
CA THR A 509 -4.27 51.15 18.12
C THR A 509 -5.38 52.18 18.28
N LYS A 510 -6.63 51.71 18.17
CA LYS A 510 -7.82 52.53 18.35
C LYS A 510 -8.74 51.85 19.37
N GLY A 511 -9.10 52.59 20.46
CA GLY A 511 -10.01 52.06 21.47
C GLY A 511 -9.53 50.81 22.21
N GLY A 512 -8.21 50.62 22.40
CA GLY A 512 -7.63 49.45 23.08
C GLY A 512 -7.51 48.21 22.21
N GLN A 513 -7.91 48.27 20.94
CA GLN A 513 -7.72 47.20 19.96
C GLN A 513 -6.64 47.58 18.94
N THR A 514 -5.74 46.65 18.67
CA THR A 514 -4.71 46.82 17.65
C THR A 514 -5.21 46.29 16.31
N GLU A 515 -5.14 47.09 15.28
CA GLU A 515 -5.45 46.72 13.90
C GLU A 515 -4.21 46.87 13.03
N THR A 516 -3.94 45.87 12.19
CA THR A 516 -2.88 45.92 11.19
C THR A 516 -3.47 46.38 9.86
N GLN A 517 -2.87 47.39 9.25
CA GLN A 517 -3.21 47.90 7.92
C GLN A 517 -1.99 47.75 7.00
N MET A 518 -2.24 47.40 5.76
CA MET A 518 -1.22 47.34 4.71
C MET A 518 -1.66 48.26 3.57
N ARG A 519 -0.71 49.05 3.05
CA ARG A 519 -0.98 49.96 1.94
C ARG A 519 0.17 49.97 0.94
N ALA A 520 -0.12 50.15 -0.33
CA ALA A 520 0.89 50.43 -1.33
C ALA A 520 1.50 51.82 -1.10
N LEU A 521 2.79 51.95 -1.35
CA LEU A 521 3.53 53.20 -1.25
C LEU A 521 3.73 53.79 -2.63
N ASP A 522 3.48 55.08 -2.78
CA ASP A 522 3.97 55.86 -3.94
C ASP A 522 5.47 56.14 -3.85
N GLU A 523 6.05 56.77 -4.85
CA GLU A 523 7.48 56.97 -4.94
C GLU A 523 8.06 57.83 -3.80
N GLU A 524 7.35 58.89 -3.39
CA GLU A 524 7.75 59.75 -2.27
C GLU A 524 7.66 59.00 -0.93
N GLN A 525 6.61 58.24 -0.73
CA GLN A 525 6.41 57.41 0.46
C GLN A 525 7.45 56.29 0.54
N ARG A 526 7.86 55.70 -0.59
CA ARG A 526 8.96 54.72 -0.65
C ARG A 526 10.30 55.34 -0.21
N VAL A 527 10.63 56.54 -0.67
CA VAL A 527 11.82 57.25 -0.19
C VAL A 527 11.79 57.50 1.30
N ALA A 528 10.64 57.93 1.84
CA ALA A 528 10.47 58.16 3.28
C ALA A 528 10.62 56.87 4.09
N GLU A 529 10.03 55.78 3.63
CA GLU A 529 10.13 54.47 4.31
C GLU A 529 11.56 53.92 4.27
N LEU A 530 12.23 54.00 3.12
CA LEU A 530 13.65 53.60 2.99
C LEU A 530 14.56 54.43 3.89
N ALA A 531 14.33 55.76 3.98
CA ALA A 531 15.05 56.64 4.90
C ALA A 531 14.79 56.25 6.38
N ARG A 532 13.55 55.87 6.74
CA ARG A 532 13.22 55.31 8.05
C ARG A 532 13.96 53.99 8.36
N LEU A 533 14.07 53.13 7.38
CA LEU A 533 14.80 51.85 7.51
C LEU A 533 16.33 52.08 7.64
N LEU A 534 16.89 53.12 7.01
CA LEU A 534 18.30 53.48 7.10
C LEU A 534 18.65 54.21 8.40
N GLY A 535 17.84 55.19 8.81
CA GLY A 535 18.16 56.11 9.89
C GLY A 535 17.40 55.88 11.21
N GLY A 536 16.50 54.93 11.23
CA GLY A 536 15.61 54.68 12.39
C GLY A 536 14.59 55.81 12.61
N SER A 537 14.47 56.29 13.84
CA SER A 537 13.50 57.33 14.20
C SER A 537 13.87 58.75 13.78
N GLN A 538 15.14 59.02 13.40
CA GLN A 538 15.62 60.34 12.97
C GLN A 538 15.94 60.30 11.46
N ILE A 539 15.07 60.93 10.67
CA ILE A 539 15.24 61.09 9.24
C ILE A 539 16.04 62.38 9.00
N THR A 540 17.22 62.25 8.44
CA THR A 540 18.10 63.39 8.06
C THR A 540 18.12 63.56 6.54
N ASP A 541 18.57 64.73 6.04
CA ASP A 541 18.74 64.94 4.60
C ASP A 541 19.71 63.93 3.96
N SER A 542 20.71 63.47 4.71
CA SER A 542 21.64 62.42 4.26
C SER A 542 20.94 61.05 4.11
N THR A 543 20.05 60.69 5.03
CA THR A 543 19.30 59.44 4.93
C THR A 543 18.30 59.47 3.77
N LEU A 544 17.67 60.63 3.52
CA LEU A 544 16.80 60.83 2.36
C LEU A 544 17.58 60.75 1.01
N ALA A 545 18.79 61.32 0.94
CA ALA A 545 19.63 61.23 -0.24
C ALA A 545 20.02 59.77 -0.50
N ASN A 546 20.49 59.02 0.51
CA ASN A 546 20.85 57.62 0.40
C ASN A 546 19.65 56.75 0.01
N ALA A 547 18.44 57.05 0.53
CA ALA A 547 17.22 56.36 0.15
C ALA A 547 16.86 56.52 -1.33
N LYS A 548 17.02 57.75 -1.85
CA LYS A 548 16.86 58.02 -3.31
C LYS A 548 17.86 57.27 -4.15
N GLU A 549 19.14 57.24 -3.74
CA GLU A 549 20.18 56.49 -4.44
C GLU A 549 19.85 54.98 -4.51
N LEU A 550 19.33 54.40 -3.41
CA LEU A 550 18.93 53.00 -3.40
C LEU A 550 17.78 52.69 -4.38
N LEU A 551 16.83 53.61 -4.58
CA LEU A 551 15.77 53.45 -5.56
C LEU A 551 16.28 53.58 -7.02
N ILE A 552 17.26 54.44 -7.26
CA ILE A 552 17.83 54.67 -8.60
C ILE A 552 18.76 53.51 -8.98
N ALA A 553 19.54 52.97 -8.04
CA ALA A 553 20.49 51.89 -8.26
C ALA A 553 19.83 50.49 -8.42
N ALA A 554 18.53 50.40 -8.17
CA ALA A 554 17.72 49.23 -8.32
C ALA A 554 17.13 49.14 -9.73
#